data_9e89610abc94926b70d491e7d53d94bb
#
_entry.id   9e89610abc94926b70d491e7d53d94bb
#
_cell.length_a   1.000
_cell.length_b   1.000
_cell.length_c   1.000
_cell.angle_alpha   90.00
_cell.angle_beta   90.00
_cell.angle_gamma   90.00
#
_symmetry.space_group_name_H-M   'P 1'
#
loop_
_entity.id
_entity.type
_entity.pdbx_description
1 polymer ?
#
loop_
_entity_poly.entity_id
_entity_poly.type
_entity_poly.pdbx_seq_one_letter_code
_entity_poly.pdbx_strand_id
1 'polypeptide(L)'
;MTDGLDRLKVLINSSTPIIVMETSEETQAVNLVRAACTELNMATFEWTIADGLLRSGTNTSPEPPKIPLQARIDHNAMLAQAGRAYTQVRTALSPGPREADRLAQAMSSYQGADGGAAAASTAIYNTREPAQALANMESMTIEAVFILKDFHRHMDDPVVVRRLRDVGQKFATNRRTVIITAPEIAVPAELKTLVEYFDLPLPNRKRLQEIIHDTFTRLSKTYSLKMQLDPAGLDAMSANLRGLTEEEADRAISQALVTRYALCPDSVTDVLDAKKQLLRHSGMLEFVEAQGNLAAVGGLENLKHWLAQRRGAWEDSAREFGLEPPRGMIILGVQGCGKSLCARAVAGEWKLPLVKFDTSAVYDKYIGETEKRIRKVFQVAEGLAPCVLWIDELEKVFAGSAPDSASADAGVSSRLLASFLSWMQDRKAPVFVAATCNNVTVLPPELIRKGRFDELFFVDLPNQAERKQIFSIQLAKRKRNPADFDLEKVAAAAKGYSGAEIDAAVQGGLYAAYSEKKPLTTQSLLDALAQTVPLSTTRAEEIQTLREWARIRAVPATARDDGSVTP
;
A
#
# COMPACT_ATOMS: atom_id res chain seq x y z
N MET A 1 -5.91 18.85 -1.06
CA MET A 1 -6.64 19.31 0.16
C MET A 1 -8.06 19.77 -0.15
N THR A 2 -8.31 20.47 -1.24
CA THR A 2 -9.63 21.02 -1.57
C THR A 2 -10.73 19.96 -1.65
N ASP A 3 -10.49 18.80 -2.24
CA ASP A 3 -11.52 17.77 -2.45
C ASP A 3 -11.94 17.07 -1.13
N GLY A 4 -11.03 16.69 -0.26
CA GLY A 4 -11.33 16.04 1.03
C GLY A 4 -11.97 17.01 2.04
N LEU A 5 -11.45 18.23 2.14
CA LEU A 5 -12.00 19.26 3.00
C LEU A 5 -13.43 19.65 2.57
N ASP A 6 -13.65 19.82 1.27
CA ASP A 6 -14.96 20.16 0.73
C ASP A 6 -15.97 19.02 0.92
N ARG A 7 -15.56 17.77 0.73
CA ARG A 7 -16.40 16.61 1.03
C ARG A 7 -16.79 16.56 2.51
N LEU A 8 -15.84 16.79 3.42
CA LEU A 8 -16.12 16.81 4.85
C LEU A 8 -17.10 17.95 5.22
N LYS A 9 -16.92 19.15 4.66
CA LYS A 9 -17.84 20.28 4.85
C LYS A 9 -19.25 19.95 4.36
N VAL A 10 -19.38 19.25 3.23
CA VAL A 10 -20.69 18.82 2.72
C VAL A 10 -21.35 17.84 3.70
N LEU A 11 -20.63 16.86 4.24
CA LEU A 11 -21.17 15.92 5.22
C LEU A 11 -21.62 16.61 6.51
N ILE A 12 -20.83 17.54 7.03
CA ILE A 12 -21.20 18.33 8.22
C ILE A 12 -22.43 19.20 7.96
N ASN A 13 -22.47 19.90 6.81
CA ASN A 13 -23.59 20.76 6.45
C ASN A 13 -24.88 20.00 6.14
N SER A 14 -24.78 18.75 5.65
CA SER A 14 -25.93 17.88 5.43
C SER A 14 -26.48 17.25 6.71
N SER A 15 -25.97 17.67 7.87
CA SER A 15 -26.36 17.13 9.19
C SER A 15 -26.15 15.62 9.28
N THR A 16 -25.06 15.10 8.69
CA THR A 16 -24.64 13.71 8.88
C THR A 16 -24.35 13.49 10.37
N PRO A 17 -25.10 12.63 11.06
CA PRO A 17 -25.06 12.62 12.53
C PRO A 17 -23.78 12.00 13.07
N ILE A 18 -23.27 10.95 12.41
CA ILE A 18 -22.05 10.25 12.84
C ILE A 18 -21.16 10.03 11.61
N ILE A 19 -19.93 10.49 11.68
CA ILE A 19 -18.89 10.23 10.67
C ILE A 19 -17.81 9.35 11.29
N VAL A 20 -17.46 8.27 10.63
CA VAL A 20 -16.38 7.35 11.04
C VAL A 20 -15.17 7.60 10.16
N MET A 21 -14.05 7.91 10.80
CA MET A 21 -12.74 8.05 10.15
C MET A 21 -11.80 6.94 10.63
N GLU A 22 -11.65 5.88 9.84
CA GLU A 22 -10.69 4.82 10.13
C GLU A 22 -9.29 5.26 9.74
N THR A 23 -8.49 5.68 10.71
CA THR A 23 -7.13 6.15 10.48
C THR A 23 -6.22 5.96 11.70
N SER A 24 -4.95 5.69 11.45
CA SER A 24 -3.88 5.77 12.44
C SER A 24 -3.36 7.21 12.61
N GLU A 25 -3.68 8.12 11.68
CA GLU A 25 -3.23 9.51 11.67
C GLU A 25 -4.24 10.43 12.36
N GLU A 26 -4.39 10.25 13.67
CA GLU A 26 -5.33 11.03 14.49
C GLU A 26 -5.10 12.54 14.35
N THR A 27 -3.84 12.97 14.36
CA THR A 27 -3.48 14.38 14.25
C THR A 27 -3.95 15.00 12.93
N GLN A 28 -3.80 14.29 11.82
CA GLN A 28 -4.26 14.75 10.51
C GLN A 28 -5.79 14.82 10.47
N ALA A 29 -6.48 13.80 10.98
CA ALA A 29 -7.94 13.79 11.05
C ALA A 29 -8.48 14.98 11.85
N VAL A 30 -7.93 15.21 13.03
CA VAL A 30 -8.32 16.34 13.90
C VAL A 30 -8.05 17.69 13.21
N ASN A 31 -6.89 17.85 12.56
CA ASN A 31 -6.56 19.11 11.87
C ASN A 31 -7.49 19.35 10.67
N LEU A 32 -7.86 18.33 9.92
CA LEU A 32 -8.81 18.43 8.82
C LEU A 32 -10.20 18.85 9.33
N VAL A 33 -10.67 18.24 10.43
CA VAL A 33 -11.96 18.60 11.06
C VAL A 33 -11.94 20.03 11.59
N ARG A 34 -10.85 20.44 12.25
CA ARG A 34 -10.70 21.82 12.73
C ARG A 34 -10.73 22.83 11.59
N ALA A 35 -10.03 22.53 10.47
CA ALA A 35 -10.05 23.37 9.29
C ALA A 35 -11.46 23.50 8.70
N ALA A 36 -12.20 22.37 8.57
CA ALA A 36 -13.59 22.37 8.12
C ALA A 36 -14.50 23.21 9.04
N CYS A 37 -14.38 23.00 10.35
CA CYS A 37 -15.19 23.73 11.34
C CYS A 37 -14.86 25.24 11.36
N THR A 38 -13.61 25.62 11.16
CA THR A 38 -13.21 27.03 11.08
C THR A 38 -13.88 27.71 9.89
N GLU A 39 -13.89 27.08 8.71
CA GLU A 39 -14.55 27.62 7.53
C GLU A 39 -16.08 27.65 7.67
N LEU A 40 -16.66 26.68 8.38
CA LEU A 40 -18.10 26.60 8.67
C LEU A 40 -18.54 27.44 9.87
N ASN A 41 -17.62 28.09 10.56
CA ASN A 41 -17.84 28.85 11.80
C ASN A 41 -18.55 28.02 12.89
N MET A 42 -18.13 26.76 13.06
CA MET A 42 -18.69 25.81 14.03
C MET A 42 -17.72 25.56 15.19
N ALA A 43 -18.26 25.34 16.39
CA ALA A 43 -17.45 24.94 17.54
C ALA A 43 -16.97 23.50 17.40
N THR A 44 -15.75 23.22 17.86
CA THR A 44 -15.18 21.87 17.86
C THR A 44 -14.90 21.43 19.29
N PHE A 45 -15.30 20.21 19.62
CA PHE A 45 -15.00 19.56 20.88
C PHE A 45 -14.25 18.26 20.61
N GLU A 46 -13.31 17.93 21.48
CA GLU A 46 -12.52 16.70 21.43
C GLU A 46 -12.71 15.94 22.72
N TRP A 47 -12.89 14.64 22.60
CA TRP A 47 -13.01 13.75 23.73
C TRP A 47 -11.97 12.65 23.70
N THR A 48 -11.36 12.42 24.86
CA THR A 48 -10.55 11.23 25.14
C THR A 48 -10.96 10.66 26.49
N ILE A 49 -10.72 9.36 26.71
CA ILE A 49 -10.95 8.72 28.02
C ILE A 49 -10.09 9.36 29.13
N ALA A 50 -8.92 9.90 28.77
CA ALA A 50 -7.97 10.51 29.70
C ALA A 50 -8.42 11.91 30.17
N ASP A 51 -8.89 12.73 29.22
CA ASP A 51 -9.13 14.17 29.48
C ASP A 51 -10.61 14.50 29.63
N GLY A 52 -11.53 13.68 29.09
CA GLY A 52 -12.93 14.01 28.94
C GLY A 52 -13.19 14.93 27.74
N LEU A 53 -14.31 15.65 27.74
CA LEU A 53 -14.74 16.52 26.65
C LEU A 53 -14.11 17.92 26.80
N LEU A 54 -13.28 18.30 25.86
CA LEU A 54 -12.57 19.58 25.79
C LEU A 54 -13.09 20.40 24.61
N ARG A 55 -13.27 21.71 24.77
CA ARG A 55 -13.50 22.61 23.66
C ARG A 55 -12.16 22.94 22.98
N SER A 56 -12.03 22.62 21.68
CA SER A 56 -10.85 23.03 20.91
C SER A 56 -10.88 24.55 20.74
N GLY A 57 -9.84 25.23 21.25
CA GLY A 57 -9.77 26.68 21.18
C GLY A 57 -9.67 27.18 19.76
N THR A 58 -10.48 28.16 19.43
CA THR A 58 -10.20 29.08 18.34
C THR A 58 -8.96 29.88 18.73
N ASN A 59 -7.85 29.67 18.03
CA ASN A 59 -6.67 30.55 18.01
C ASN A 59 -5.63 30.53 19.14
N THR A 60 -5.45 29.51 19.91
CA THR A 60 -4.13 29.27 20.55
C THR A 60 -4.06 27.82 20.99
N SER A 61 -3.53 26.93 20.16
CA SER A 61 -2.81 25.79 20.71
C SER A 61 -1.50 26.35 21.28
N PRO A 62 -1.25 26.34 22.59
CA PRO A 62 0.12 26.31 23.02
C PRO A 62 0.67 25.02 22.40
N GLU A 63 1.67 25.12 21.53
CA GLU A 63 2.49 23.96 21.20
C GLU A 63 2.77 23.22 22.52
N PRO A 64 2.60 21.90 22.59
CA PRO A 64 2.97 21.18 23.81
C PRO A 64 4.41 21.57 24.12
N PRO A 65 4.74 21.85 25.38
CA PRO A 65 6.07 22.34 25.74
C PRO A 65 7.07 21.39 25.12
N LYS A 66 7.94 21.93 24.24
CA LYS A 66 8.99 21.18 23.58
C LYS A 66 9.92 20.68 24.67
N ILE A 67 9.71 19.47 25.15
CA ILE A 67 10.66 18.81 26.03
C ILE A 67 11.92 18.61 25.20
N PRO A 68 13.03 19.26 25.51
CA PRO A 68 14.27 19.11 24.78
C PRO A 68 14.60 17.62 24.67
N LEU A 69 15.11 17.18 23.52
CA LEU A 69 15.48 15.78 23.29
C LEU A 69 16.42 15.27 24.40
N GLN A 70 17.30 16.15 24.90
CA GLN A 70 18.19 15.89 26.02
C GLN A 70 17.41 15.52 27.29
N ALA A 71 16.34 16.26 27.63
CA ALA A 71 15.51 15.96 28.80
C ALA A 71 14.72 14.64 28.66
N ARG A 72 14.35 14.24 27.42
CA ARG A 72 13.78 12.90 27.16
C ARG A 72 14.81 11.79 27.30
N ILE A 73 16.04 12.02 26.85
CA ILE A 73 17.16 11.07 27.00
C ILE A 73 17.49 10.92 28.47
N ASP A 74 17.57 12.03 29.20
CA ASP A 74 17.86 12.05 30.64
C ASP A 74 16.72 11.40 31.43
N HIS A 75 15.46 11.63 31.07
CA HIS A 75 14.30 10.98 31.66
C HIS A 75 14.29 9.47 31.40
N ASN A 76 14.57 9.03 30.17
CA ASN A 76 14.65 7.61 29.82
C ASN A 76 15.85 6.92 30.48
N ALA A 77 16.98 7.62 30.63
CA ALA A 77 18.14 7.14 31.36
C ALA A 77 17.82 7.01 32.86
N MET A 78 17.08 7.95 33.41
CA MET A 78 16.64 7.95 34.82
C MET A 78 15.59 6.85 35.06
N LEU A 79 14.65 6.61 34.13
CA LEU A 79 13.74 5.47 34.21
C LEU A 79 14.45 4.12 34.10
N ALA A 80 15.50 4.03 33.26
CA ALA A 80 16.31 2.83 33.13
C ALA A 80 17.15 2.58 34.40
N GLN A 81 17.64 3.64 35.06
CA GLN A 81 18.32 3.54 36.37
C GLN A 81 17.34 3.16 37.48
N ALA A 82 16.14 3.77 37.51
CA ALA A 82 15.09 3.43 38.46
C ALA A 82 14.62 1.97 38.29
N GLY A 83 14.47 1.51 37.04
CA GLY A 83 14.15 0.11 36.71
C GLY A 83 15.21 -0.88 37.16
N ARG A 84 16.49 -0.53 37.04
CA ARG A 84 17.61 -1.35 37.55
C ARG A 84 17.67 -1.36 39.07
N ALA A 85 17.44 -0.22 39.72
CA ALA A 85 17.35 -0.12 41.18
C ALA A 85 16.15 -0.92 41.71
N TYR A 86 15.00 -0.87 41.04
CA TYR A 86 13.80 -1.65 41.37
C TYR A 86 14.03 -3.16 41.25
N THR A 87 14.78 -3.59 40.25
CA THR A 87 15.11 -5.01 40.03
C THR A 87 16.12 -5.50 41.11
N GLN A 88 17.06 -4.64 41.52
CA GLN A 88 18.01 -4.96 42.61
C GLN A 88 17.36 -4.98 44.00
N VAL A 89 16.37 -4.09 44.23
CA VAL A 89 15.63 -4.05 45.51
C VAL A 89 14.63 -5.21 45.64
N ARG A 90 14.13 -5.74 44.54
CA ARG A 90 13.24 -6.93 44.54
C ARG A 90 13.98 -8.23 44.90
N THR A 91 15.31 -8.24 44.79
CA THR A 91 16.15 -9.40 45.13
C THR A 91 16.74 -9.32 46.55
N ALA A 92 16.60 -8.17 47.24
CA ALA A 92 17.12 -7.99 48.62
C ALA A 92 16.01 -7.40 49.49
N LEU A 93 15.41 -8.26 50.32
CA LEU A 93 14.66 -7.99 51.55
C LEU A 93 13.75 -6.72 51.61
N SER A 94 12.53 -6.90 52.09
CA SER A 94 11.51 -5.87 52.35
C SER A 94 12.10 -4.57 52.90
N PRO A 95 11.85 -3.40 52.29
CA PRO A 95 12.35 -2.13 52.77
C PRO A 95 11.77 -1.80 54.14
N GLY A 96 12.61 -1.35 55.05
CA GLY A 96 12.17 -0.87 56.36
C GLY A 96 11.36 0.43 56.29
N PRO A 97 10.55 0.76 57.29
CA PRO A 97 9.61 1.89 57.26
C PRO A 97 10.21 3.25 56.88
N ARG A 98 11.49 3.47 57.15
CA ARG A 98 12.20 4.72 56.85
C ARG A 98 12.55 4.91 55.37
N GLU A 99 12.61 3.85 54.56
CA GLU A 99 12.86 3.93 53.12
C GLU A 99 11.55 4.17 52.34
N ALA A 100 10.45 3.61 52.82
CA ALA A 100 9.14 3.89 52.26
C ALA A 100 8.74 5.37 52.41
N ASP A 101 9.07 5.97 53.57
CA ASP A 101 8.83 7.41 53.81
C ASP A 101 9.72 8.32 52.93
N ARG A 102 10.96 7.92 52.66
CA ARG A 102 11.82 8.64 51.72
C ARG A 102 11.37 8.55 50.29
N LEU A 103 10.85 7.39 49.88
CA LEU A 103 10.24 7.23 48.54
C LEU A 103 8.96 8.04 48.41
N ALA A 104 8.11 8.06 49.44
CA ALA A 104 6.88 8.86 49.47
C ALA A 104 7.18 10.37 49.46
N GLN A 105 8.23 10.82 50.20
CA GLN A 105 8.69 12.21 50.12
C GLN A 105 9.32 12.57 48.77
N ALA A 106 10.07 11.68 48.14
CA ALA A 106 10.61 11.88 46.81
C ALA A 106 9.49 11.94 45.76
N MET A 107 8.47 11.11 45.88
CA MET A 107 7.29 11.17 45.01
C MET A 107 6.41 12.42 45.23
N SER A 108 6.30 12.91 46.48
CA SER A 108 5.55 14.14 46.76
C SER A 108 6.32 15.40 46.32
N SER A 109 7.64 15.41 46.34
CA SER A 109 8.44 16.50 45.78
C SER A 109 8.42 16.51 44.24
N TYR A 110 8.19 15.37 43.60
CA TYR A 110 7.97 15.29 42.15
C TYR A 110 6.59 15.82 41.73
N GLN A 111 5.55 15.62 42.54
CA GLN A 111 4.23 16.21 42.28
C GLN A 111 4.20 17.73 42.48
N GLY A 112 5.15 18.30 43.23
CA GLY A 112 5.29 19.75 43.44
C GLY A 112 6.11 20.48 42.35
N ALA A 113 6.85 19.78 41.51
CA ALA A 113 7.68 20.40 40.47
C ALA A 113 6.95 20.62 39.13
N ASP A 114 5.78 20.00 38.94
CA ASP A 114 4.87 20.24 37.81
C ASP A 114 3.99 21.51 37.98
N GLY A 115 4.29 22.36 38.96
CA GLY A 115 3.63 23.64 39.22
C GLY A 115 3.96 24.78 38.25
N GLY A 116 4.49 24.50 37.08
CA GLY A 116 4.62 25.44 35.95
C GLY A 116 3.38 25.39 35.07
N ALA A 117 2.38 26.25 35.40
CA ALA A 117 1.29 26.69 34.54
C ALA A 117 0.87 25.69 33.42
N ALA A 118 0.34 24.53 33.81
CA ALA A 118 -0.60 23.83 32.96
C ALA A 118 -1.77 24.81 32.77
N ALA A 119 -1.89 25.37 31.58
CA ALA A 119 -3.11 26.07 31.19
C ALA A 119 -4.26 25.16 31.55
N ALA A 120 -5.10 25.56 32.49
CA ALA A 120 -6.18 24.78 33.05
C ALA A 120 -6.98 24.21 31.88
N SER A 121 -6.88 22.89 31.67
CA SER A 121 -7.69 22.22 30.67
C SER A 121 -9.14 22.45 31.09
N THR A 122 -9.88 23.24 30.35
CA THR A 122 -11.28 23.51 30.58
C THR A 122 -12.13 22.32 30.15
N ALA A 123 -11.80 21.15 30.69
CA ALA A 123 -12.59 19.95 30.50
C ALA A 123 -13.96 20.14 31.11
N ILE A 124 -14.99 19.74 30.39
CA ILE A 124 -16.37 19.74 30.92
C ILE A 124 -16.43 18.68 32.04
N TYR A 125 -16.92 19.11 33.17
CA TYR A 125 -17.00 18.27 34.37
C TYR A 125 -17.69 16.93 34.09
N ASN A 126 -17.16 15.84 34.63
CA ASN A 126 -17.72 14.49 34.59
C ASN A 126 -17.94 13.92 33.15
N THR A 127 -17.06 14.21 32.21
CA THR A 127 -17.17 13.73 30.81
C THR A 127 -16.12 12.69 30.42
N ARG A 128 -15.34 12.16 31.35
CA ARG A 128 -14.40 11.06 31.08
C ARG A 128 -15.13 9.77 30.78
N GLU A 129 -16.20 9.48 31.49
CA GLU A 129 -17.05 8.32 31.24
C GLU A 129 -17.80 8.49 29.92
N PRO A 130 -17.74 7.51 28.99
CA PRO A 130 -18.34 7.61 27.66
C PRO A 130 -19.82 7.93 27.67
N ALA A 131 -20.59 7.26 28.54
CA ALA A 131 -22.05 7.49 28.65
C ALA A 131 -22.38 8.90 29.13
N GLN A 132 -21.60 9.46 30.05
CA GLN A 132 -21.77 10.82 30.55
C GLN A 132 -21.33 11.87 29.53
N ALA A 133 -20.25 11.59 28.77
CA ALA A 133 -19.82 12.44 27.67
C ALA A 133 -20.93 12.59 26.62
N LEU A 134 -21.53 11.48 26.19
CA LEU A 134 -22.66 11.49 25.25
C LEU A 134 -23.89 12.23 25.81
N ALA A 135 -24.21 12.07 27.10
CA ALA A 135 -25.31 12.80 27.73
C ALA A 135 -25.07 14.32 27.75
N ASN A 136 -23.81 14.75 27.99
CA ASN A 136 -23.46 16.16 27.92
C ASN A 136 -23.57 16.71 26.48
N MET A 137 -23.08 15.96 25.48
CA MET A 137 -23.18 16.33 24.04
C MET A 137 -24.65 16.46 23.63
N GLU A 138 -25.51 15.54 24.07
CA GLU A 138 -26.93 15.57 23.79
C GLU A 138 -27.63 16.82 24.35
N SER A 139 -27.22 17.27 25.53
CA SER A 139 -27.80 18.45 26.21
C SER A 139 -27.38 19.78 25.62
N MET A 140 -26.26 19.83 24.90
CA MET A 140 -25.76 21.05 24.26
C MET A 140 -26.71 21.52 23.16
N THR A 141 -26.88 22.83 23.03
CA THR A 141 -27.77 23.46 22.02
C THR A 141 -26.98 24.15 20.90
N ILE A 142 -25.65 24.26 21.02
CA ILE A 142 -24.80 24.93 20.05
C ILE A 142 -24.53 24.04 18.83
N GLU A 143 -24.37 24.66 17.66
CA GLU A 143 -23.84 23.97 16.47
C GLU A 143 -22.38 23.62 16.69
N ALA A 144 -22.08 22.34 16.68
CA ALA A 144 -20.76 21.85 17.02
C ALA A 144 -20.42 20.50 16.36
N VAL A 145 -19.14 20.27 16.21
CA VAL A 145 -18.59 18.96 15.83
C VAL A 145 -17.85 18.37 17.04
N PHE A 146 -18.16 17.12 17.34
CA PHE A 146 -17.57 16.37 18.46
C PHE A 146 -16.66 15.28 17.93
N ILE A 147 -15.36 15.36 18.20
CA ILE A 147 -14.36 14.38 17.80
C ILE A 147 -14.14 13.42 18.97
N LEU A 148 -14.49 12.16 18.79
CA LEU A 148 -14.33 11.09 19.77
C LEU A 148 -13.16 10.20 19.37
N LYS A 149 -12.05 10.33 20.11
CA LYS A 149 -10.83 9.58 19.84
C LYS A 149 -10.88 8.22 20.54
N ASP A 150 -10.55 7.16 19.81
CA ASP A 150 -10.56 5.76 20.28
C ASP A 150 -11.87 5.30 20.93
N PHE A 151 -12.99 5.96 20.58
CA PHE A 151 -14.29 5.67 21.17
C PHE A 151 -14.82 4.27 20.83
N HIS A 152 -14.30 3.65 19.77
CA HIS A 152 -14.65 2.30 19.33
C HIS A 152 -14.52 1.25 20.44
N ARG A 153 -13.57 1.42 21.36
CA ARG A 153 -13.34 0.51 22.49
C ARG A 153 -14.50 0.49 23.51
N HIS A 154 -15.40 1.44 23.43
CA HIS A 154 -16.56 1.57 24.32
C HIS A 154 -17.87 1.19 23.62
N MET A 155 -17.82 0.83 22.32
CA MET A 155 -19.00 0.49 21.53
C MET A 155 -19.48 -0.96 21.73
N ASP A 156 -18.82 -1.72 22.61
CA ASP A 156 -19.30 -3.03 23.09
C ASP A 156 -20.31 -2.90 24.24
N ASP A 157 -20.38 -1.74 24.90
CA ASP A 157 -21.34 -1.47 25.99
C ASP A 157 -22.72 -1.08 25.41
N PRO A 158 -23.80 -1.86 25.69
CA PRO A 158 -25.14 -1.58 25.20
C PRO A 158 -25.66 -0.20 25.59
N VAL A 159 -25.25 0.32 26.76
CA VAL A 159 -25.67 1.65 27.25
C VAL A 159 -25.04 2.74 26.41
N VAL A 160 -23.77 2.60 26.09
CA VAL A 160 -23.01 3.54 25.24
C VAL A 160 -23.59 3.53 23.82
N VAL A 161 -23.80 2.35 23.24
CA VAL A 161 -24.39 2.21 21.89
C VAL A 161 -25.77 2.83 21.82
N ARG A 162 -26.63 2.58 22.84
CA ARG A 162 -27.97 3.17 22.92
C ARG A 162 -27.91 4.68 22.96
N ARG A 163 -27.08 5.26 23.83
CA ARG A 163 -26.91 6.71 23.92
C ARG A 163 -26.34 7.33 22.64
N LEU A 164 -25.37 6.67 22.03
CA LEU A 164 -24.80 7.15 20.76
C LEU A 164 -25.85 7.17 19.64
N ARG A 165 -26.77 6.19 19.64
CA ARG A 165 -27.90 6.16 18.72
C ARG A 165 -28.86 7.33 19.00
N ASP A 166 -29.20 7.61 20.26
CA ASP A 166 -30.09 8.72 20.63
C ASP A 166 -29.49 10.07 20.25
N VAL A 167 -28.19 10.27 20.52
CA VAL A 167 -27.41 11.44 20.06
C VAL A 167 -27.47 11.55 18.55
N GLY A 168 -27.20 10.46 17.80
CA GLY A 168 -27.21 10.45 16.34
C GLY A 168 -28.57 10.82 15.76
N GLN A 169 -29.68 10.27 16.32
CA GLN A 169 -31.04 10.62 15.89
C GLN A 169 -31.36 12.11 16.12
N LYS A 170 -30.92 12.66 17.25
CA LYS A 170 -31.13 14.07 17.58
C LYS A 170 -30.25 14.99 16.69
N PHE A 171 -29.04 14.58 16.36
CA PHE A 171 -28.11 15.35 15.53
C PHE A 171 -28.49 15.36 14.06
N ALA A 172 -29.19 14.35 13.57
CA ALA A 172 -29.72 14.31 12.20
C ALA A 172 -30.67 15.47 11.85
N THR A 173 -31.27 16.12 12.86
CA THR A 173 -32.17 17.26 12.69
C THR A 173 -31.56 18.62 12.99
N ASN A 174 -30.27 18.63 13.38
CA ASN A 174 -29.55 19.83 13.80
C ASN A 174 -28.14 19.79 13.18
N ARG A 175 -27.52 20.97 13.01
CA ARG A 175 -26.13 21.05 12.51
C ARG A 175 -25.11 20.66 13.60
N ARG A 176 -25.18 19.39 14.00
CA ARG A 176 -24.26 18.78 14.96
C ARG A 176 -23.81 17.43 14.42
N THR A 177 -22.54 17.11 14.54
CA THR A 177 -21.95 15.90 14.02
C THR A 177 -21.01 15.29 15.05
N VAL A 178 -21.07 13.99 15.24
CA VAL A 178 -20.07 13.20 15.97
C VAL A 178 -19.11 12.61 14.96
N ILE A 179 -17.80 12.78 15.18
CA ILE A 179 -16.74 12.17 14.37
C ILE A 179 -15.99 11.20 15.27
N ILE A 180 -15.95 9.93 14.89
CA ILE A 180 -15.21 8.90 15.62
C ILE A 180 -13.93 8.60 14.86
N THR A 181 -12.78 8.74 15.53
CA THR A 181 -11.47 8.45 14.96
C THR A 181 -10.83 7.26 15.67
N ALA A 182 -10.37 6.27 14.92
CA ALA A 182 -9.56 5.16 15.42
C ALA A 182 -8.93 4.39 14.24
N PRO A 183 -7.90 3.55 14.48
CA PRO A 183 -7.28 2.75 13.44
C PRO A 183 -8.23 1.76 12.77
N GLU A 184 -9.18 1.22 13.55
CA GLU A 184 -10.19 0.28 13.08
C GLU A 184 -11.46 0.43 13.93
N ILE A 185 -12.63 0.47 13.28
CA ILE A 185 -13.91 0.69 13.96
C ILE A 185 -14.95 -0.33 13.51
N ALA A 186 -15.32 -1.25 14.41
CA ALA A 186 -16.47 -2.13 14.20
C ALA A 186 -17.76 -1.40 14.57
N VAL A 187 -18.52 -0.95 13.58
CA VAL A 187 -19.79 -0.23 13.82
C VAL A 187 -20.91 -1.21 14.17
N PRO A 188 -21.52 -1.10 15.36
CA PRO A 188 -22.70 -1.87 15.74
C PRO A 188 -23.84 -1.77 14.74
N ALA A 189 -24.62 -2.85 14.59
CA ALA A 189 -25.71 -2.92 13.62
C ALA A 189 -26.76 -1.79 13.81
N GLU A 190 -26.98 -1.38 15.05
CA GLU A 190 -27.92 -0.35 15.46
C GLU A 190 -27.56 1.06 14.98
N LEU A 191 -26.28 1.28 14.66
CA LEU A 191 -25.76 2.59 14.23
C LEU A 191 -25.55 2.69 12.72
N LYS A 192 -25.58 1.58 11.97
CA LYS A 192 -25.24 1.54 10.54
C LYS A 192 -26.01 2.54 9.66
N THR A 193 -27.25 2.86 10.03
CA THR A 193 -28.09 3.81 9.28
C THR A 193 -27.78 5.28 9.59
N LEU A 194 -27.02 5.55 10.64
CA LEU A 194 -26.66 6.89 11.12
C LEU A 194 -25.19 7.24 10.83
N VAL A 195 -24.42 6.26 10.33
CA VAL A 195 -22.97 6.38 10.13
C VAL A 195 -22.64 6.54 8.67
N GLU A 196 -21.78 7.51 8.38
CA GLU A 196 -21.11 7.68 7.09
C GLU A 196 -19.59 7.50 7.27
N TYR A 197 -18.95 6.79 6.35
CA TYR A 197 -17.51 6.60 6.38
C TYR A 197 -16.79 7.70 5.59
N PHE A 198 -15.74 8.24 6.19
CA PHE A 198 -14.90 9.25 5.56
C PHE A 198 -13.44 8.79 5.56
N ASP A 199 -12.93 8.52 4.37
CA ASP A 199 -11.52 8.18 4.17
C ASP A 199 -10.68 9.45 4.09
N LEU A 200 -9.59 9.52 4.87
CA LEU A 200 -8.64 10.61 4.78
C LEU A 200 -7.91 10.58 3.44
N PRO A 201 -7.91 11.69 2.69
CA PRO A 201 -7.18 11.74 1.44
C PRO A 201 -5.67 11.73 1.68
N LEU A 202 -4.95 10.98 0.85
CA LEU A 202 -3.49 11.05 0.85
C LEU A 202 -2.99 12.43 0.37
N PRO A 203 -1.82 12.89 0.85
CA PRO A 203 -1.29 14.20 0.49
C PRO A 203 -0.97 14.28 -1.01
N ASN A 204 -1.44 15.35 -1.65
CA ASN A 204 -1.11 15.65 -3.04
C ASN A 204 0.33 16.21 -3.17
N ARG A 205 0.82 16.37 -4.42
CA ARG A 205 2.18 16.86 -4.69
C ARG A 205 2.49 18.17 -3.96
N LYS A 206 1.57 19.14 -3.97
CA LYS A 206 1.77 20.43 -3.31
C LYS A 206 1.92 20.25 -1.80
N ARG A 207 1.06 19.45 -1.19
CA ARG A 207 1.11 19.17 0.25
C ARG A 207 2.40 18.44 0.64
N LEU A 208 2.87 17.49 -0.19
CA LEU A 208 4.15 16.82 0.03
C LEU A 208 5.34 17.78 -0.01
N GLN A 209 5.32 18.76 -0.92
CA GLN A 209 6.36 19.81 -0.95
C GLN A 209 6.32 20.69 0.31
N GLU A 210 5.13 21.03 0.81
CA GLU A 210 4.96 21.72 2.10
C GLU A 210 5.54 20.89 3.25
N ILE A 211 5.23 19.60 3.33
CA ILE A 211 5.76 18.69 4.36
C ILE A 211 7.29 18.62 4.30
N ILE A 212 7.90 18.53 3.11
CA ILE A 212 9.36 18.58 2.96
C ILE A 212 9.94 19.86 3.55
N HIS A 213 9.33 21.01 3.23
CA HIS A 213 9.77 22.29 3.72
C HIS A 213 9.61 22.45 5.24
N ASP A 214 8.44 22.04 5.76
CA ASP A 214 8.13 22.13 7.19
C ASP A 214 9.05 21.23 8.03
N THR A 215 9.27 20.00 7.56
CA THR A 215 10.17 19.04 8.21
C THR A 215 11.62 19.54 8.20
N PHE A 216 12.09 20.08 7.06
CA PHE A 216 13.41 20.69 6.97
C PHE A 216 13.54 21.89 7.92
N THR A 217 12.57 22.78 7.93
CA THR A 217 12.56 23.97 8.80
C THR A 217 12.51 23.58 10.28
N ARG A 218 11.71 22.58 10.63
CA ARG A 218 11.61 22.05 11.99
C ARG A 218 12.94 21.46 12.47
N LEU A 219 13.56 20.61 11.65
CA LEU A 219 14.80 19.93 12.02
C LEU A 219 16.03 20.84 11.93
N SER A 220 16.04 21.86 11.07
CA SER A 220 17.12 22.86 10.99
C SER A 220 17.30 23.68 12.27
N LYS A 221 16.27 23.76 13.13
CA LYS A 221 16.37 24.38 14.46
C LYS A 221 17.21 23.57 15.45
N THR A 222 17.32 22.25 15.20
CA THR A 222 18.03 21.31 16.11
C THR A 222 19.35 20.85 15.51
N TYR A 223 19.39 20.70 14.20
CA TYR A 223 20.55 20.21 13.45
C TYR A 223 21.02 21.25 12.45
N SER A 224 22.34 21.33 12.21
CA SER A 224 22.91 22.17 11.15
C SER A 224 22.71 21.51 9.79
N LEU A 225 21.54 21.70 9.18
CA LEU A 225 21.17 21.09 7.93
C LEU A 225 21.53 21.97 6.73
N LYS A 226 21.92 21.35 5.61
CA LYS A 226 22.20 22.03 4.35
C LYS A 226 21.14 21.69 3.30
N MET A 227 20.62 22.71 2.60
CA MET A 227 19.77 22.52 1.43
C MET A 227 20.66 22.48 0.19
N GLN A 228 20.71 21.33 -0.49
CA GLN A 228 21.53 21.10 -1.68
C GLN A 228 20.69 20.52 -2.84
N LEU A 229 19.35 20.42 -2.65
CA LEU A 229 18.46 20.02 -3.73
C LEU A 229 18.06 21.22 -4.58
N ASP A 230 18.13 21.02 -5.88
CA ASP A 230 17.52 21.90 -6.86
C ASP A 230 16.00 21.67 -6.97
N PRO A 231 15.25 22.51 -7.68
CA PRO A 231 13.81 22.33 -7.87
C PRO A 231 13.44 20.96 -8.48
N ALA A 232 14.26 20.40 -9.39
CA ALA A 232 14.05 19.10 -9.99
C ALA A 232 14.22 17.97 -8.96
N GLY A 233 15.19 18.09 -8.06
CA GLY A 233 15.39 17.15 -6.95
C GLY A 233 14.24 17.19 -5.94
N LEU A 234 13.68 18.37 -5.64
CA LEU A 234 12.49 18.50 -4.78
C LEU A 234 11.26 17.86 -5.43
N ASP A 235 11.11 18.01 -6.75
CA ASP A 235 10.05 17.35 -7.50
C ASP A 235 10.21 15.83 -7.50
N ALA A 236 11.42 15.32 -7.69
CA ALA A 236 11.72 13.89 -7.61
C ALA A 236 11.47 13.35 -6.20
N MET A 237 11.86 14.08 -5.16
CA MET A 237 11.58 13.70 -3.77
C MET A 237 10.07 13.64 -3.50
N SER A 238 9.32 14.67 -3.90
CA SER A 238 7.86 14.69 -3.73
C SER A 238 7.18 13.56 -4.51
N ALA A 239 7.69 13.20 -5.69
CA ALA A 239 7.20 12.04 -6.44
C ALA A 239 7.47 10.71 -5.71
N ASN A 240 8.63 10.56 -5.08
CA ASN A 240 8.95 9.39 -4.28
C ASN A 240 8.09 9.26 -3.01
N LEU A 241 7.62 10.37 -2.43
CA LEU A 241 6.75 10.37 -1.26
C LEU A 241 5.27 10.10 -1.57
N ARG A 242 4.84 10.12 -2.84
CA ARG A 242 3.45 9.84 -3.20
C ARG A 242 2.99 8.49 -2.65
N GLY A 243 1.74 8.44 -2.19
CA GLY A 243 1.13 7.23 -1.64
C GLY A 243 1.48 6.95 -0.17
N LEU A 244 2.31 7.78 0.46
CA LEU A 244 2.51 7.82 1.89
C LEU A 244 1.52 8.79 2.54
N THR A 245 1.18 8.50 3.77
CA THR A 245 0.43 9.42 4.63
C THR A 245 1.31 10.61 5.04
N GLU A 246 0.75 11.65 5.66
CA GLU A 246 1.54 12.82 6.07
C GLU A 246 2.60 12.46 7.12
N GLU A 247 2.25 11.61 8.10
CA GLU A 247 3.19 11.17 9.13
C GLU A 247 4.26 10.23 8.59
N GLU A 248 3.90 9.34 7.66
CA GLU A 248 4.87 8.47 7.00
C GLU A 248 5.85 9.28 6.15
N ALA A 249 5.35 10.29 5.43
CA ALA A 249 6.19 11.19 4.64
C ALA A 249 7.14 12.00 5.54
N ASP A 250 6.64 12.62 6.62
CA ASP A 250 7.46 13.34 7.60
C ASP A 250 8.54 12.44 8.22
N ARG A 251 8.18 11.19 8.54
CA ARG A 251 9.12 10.21 9.09
C ARG A 251 10.21 9.84 8.09
N ALA A 252 9.86 9.57 6.83
CA ALA A 252 10.82 9.23 5.77
C ALA A 252 11.79 10.38 5.49
N ILE A 253 11.27 11.62 5.41
CA ILE A 253 12.09 12.83 5.23
C ILE A 253 12.99 13.05 6.44
N SER A 254 12.46 12.93 7.66
CA SER A 254 13.23 13.09 8.90
C SER A 254 14.37 12.09 8.98
N GLN A 255 14.13 10.85 8.61
CA GLN A 255 15.15 9.80 8.58
C GLN A 255 16.27 10.13 7.58
N ALA A 256 15.92 10.53 6.37
CA ALA A 256 16.90 10.92 5.35
C ALA A 256 17.73 12.13 5.79
N LEU A 257 17.09 13.17 6.38
CA LEU A 257 17.75 14.36 6.88
C LEU A 257 18.71 14.08 8.04
N VAL A 258 18.31 13.26 9.00
CA VAL A 258 19.15 12.92 10.17
C VAL A 258 20.32 12.02 9.76
N THR A 259 20.15 11.18 8.73
CA THR A 259 21.23 10.32 8.23
C THR A 259 22.33 11.11 7.53
N ARG A 260 21.98 12.15 6.76
CA ARG A 260 22.94 12.87 5.91
C ARG A 260 23.25 14.30 6.35
N TYR A 261 22.50 14.83 7.29
CA TYR A 261 22.56 16.24 7.70
C TYR A 261 22.41 17.23 6.52
N ALA A 262 21.81 16.77 5.42
CA ALA A 262 21.56 17.56 4.23
C ALA A 262 20.38 17.01 3.44
N LEU A 263 19.68 17.89 2.72
CA LEU A 263 18.80 17.55 1.62
C LEU A 263 19.63 17.59 0.32
N CYS A 264 20.08 16.43 -0.15
CA CYS A 264 20.94 16.25 -1.32
C CYS A 264 20.33 15.22 -2.30
N PRO A 265 20.84 15.05 -3.51
CA PRO A 265 20.33 14.07 -4.46
C PRO A 265 20.27 12.64 -3.92
N ASP A 266 21.22 12.27 -3.06
CA ASP A 266 21.19 10.95 -2.41
C ASP A 266 20.04 10.81 -1.38
N SER A 267 19.58 11.90 -0.77
CA SER A 267 18.43 11.89 0.13
C SER A 267 17.14 11.48 -0.60
N VAL A 268 17.06 11.69 -1.92
CA VAL A 268 15.93 11.23 -2.74
C VAL A 268 15.89 9.70 -2.79
N THR A 269 17.06 9.06 -2.83
CA THR A 269 17.18 7.60 -2.78
C THR A 269 16.86 7.06 -1.39
N ASP A 270 17.35 7.72 -0.34
CA ASP A 270 17.07 7.32 1.05
C ASP A 270 15.56 7.36 1.37
N VAL A 271 14.85 8.39 0.88
CA VAL A 271 13.39 8.49 0.99
C VAL A 271 12.69 7.34 0.24
N LEU A 272 13.17 6.99 -0.95
CA LEU A 272 12.63 5.85 -1.69
C LEU A 272 12.81 4.53 -0.92
N ASP A 273 13.97 4.33 -0.29
CA ASP A 273 14.24 3.12 0.49
C ASP A 273 13.42 3.08 1.78
N ALA A 274 13.23 4.21 2.45
CA ALA A 274 12.31 4.32 3.59
C ALA A 274 10.88 3.98 3.18
N LYS A 275 10.40 4.47 2.04
CA LYS A 275 9.10 4.12 1.48
C LYS A 275 8.96 2.62 1.21
N LYS A 276 9.98 1.98 0.61
CA LYS A 276 9.97 0.53 0.39
C LYS A 276 9.77 -0.24 1.71
N GLN A 277 10.43 0.20 2.78
CA GLN A 277 10.29 -0.41 4.10
C GLN A 277 8.87 -0.21 4.68
N LEU A 278 8.32 1.00 4.59
CA LEU A 278 6.96 1.30 5.07
C LEU A 278 5.90 0.47 4.35
N LEU A 279 6.00 0.35 3.03
CA LEU A 279 5.07 -0.48 2.24
C LEU A 279 5.17 -1.97 2.58
N ARG A 280 6.37 -2.49 2.87
CA ARG A 280 6.55 -3.87 3.36
C ARG A 280 5.87 -4.10 4.71
N HIS A 281 5.88 -3.14 5.61
CA HIS A 281 5.19 -3.24 6.90
C HIS A 281 3.66 -3.29 6.77
N SER A 282 3.09 -2.79 5.68
CA SER A 282 1.64 -2.93 5.42
C SER A 282 1.23 -4.38 5.11
N GLY A 283 2.20 -5.26 4.80
CA GLY A 283 2.03 -6.70 4.60
C GLY A 283 1.30 -7.12 3.32
N MET A 284 0.83 -6.18 2.48
CA MET A 284 0.03 -6.49 1.29
C MET A 284 0.61 -5.93 -0.01
N LEU A 285 1.46 -4.93 0.06
CA LEU A 285 2.11 -4.31 -1.09
C LEU A 285 3.62 -4.39 -0.94
N GLU A 286 4.29 -4.85 -1.97
CA GLU A 286 5.73 -4.86 -2.08
C GLU A 286 6.17 -3.93 -3.20
N PHE A 287 7.02 -2.96 -2.88
CA PHE A 287 7.66 -2.15 -3.90
C PHE A 287 8.77 -2.98 -4.57
N VAL A 288 8.61 -3.24 -5.85
CA VAL A 288 9.57 -4.02 -6.64
C VAL A 288 10.39 -3.06 -7.49
N GLU A 289 11.71 -3.21 -7.47
CA GLU A 289 12.53 -2.47 -8.41
C GLU A 289 12.20 -2.91 -9.84
N ALA A 290 11.87 -1.93 -10.67
CA ALA A 290 11.66 -2.16 -12.09
C ALA A 290 13.02 -2.52 -12.74
N GLN A 291 13.40 -3.79 -12.60
CA GLN A 291 14.65 -4.30 -13.19
C GLN A 291 14.40 -4.76 -14.63
N GLY A 292 15.14 -4.19 -15.53
CA GLY A 292 15.13 -4.58 -16.94
C GLY A 292 14.16 -3.76 -17.79
N ASN A 293 14.39 -3.86 -19.08
CA ASN A 293 13.49 -3.38 -20.12
C ASN A 293 12.90 -4.58 -20.86
N LEU A 294 11.99 -4.36 -21.76
CA LEU A 294 11.38 -5.41 -22.59
C LEU A 294 12.41 -6.19 -23.43
N ALA A 295 13.64 -5.68 -23.62
CA ALA A 295 14.74 -6.39 -24.28
C ALA A 295 15.25 -7.60 -23.46
N ALA A 296 15.05 -7.62 -22.14
CA ALA A 296 15.38 -8.76 -21.29
C ALA A 296 14.38 -9.92 -21.42
N VAL A 297 13.27 -9.71 -22.14
CA VAL A 297 12.25 -10.72 -22.42
C VAL A 297 12.39 -11.16 -23.87
N GLY A 298 12.71 -12.43 -24.11
CA GLY A 298 12.80 -12.98 -25.46
C GLY A 298 11.42 -13.12 -26.10
N GLY A 299 11.26 -12.76 -27.37
CA GLY A 299 10.01 -12.86 -28.11
C GLY A 299 8.94 -11.85 -27.70
N LEU A 300 7.68 -12.27 -27.80
CA LEU A 300 6.49 -11.52 -27.40
C LEU A 300 6.31 -10.18 -28.16
N GLU A 301 6.56 -10.18 -29.45
CA GLU A 301 6.62 -8.96 -30.28
C GLU A 301 5.31 -8.19 -30.33
N ASN A 302 4.15 -8.89 -30.35
CA ASN A 302 2.84 -8.24 -30.34
C ASN A 302 2.57 -7.48 -29.02
N LEU A 303 2.93 -8.12 -27.91
CA LEU A 303 2.82 -7.49 -26.58
C LEU A 303 3.75 -6.27 -26.47
N LYS A 304 5.01 -6.41 -26.94
CA LYS A 304 5.97 -5.29 -26.96
C LYS A 304 5.48 -4.13 -27.81
N HIS A 305 4.94 -4.40 -28.97
CA HIS A 305 4.38 -3.39 -29.86
C HIS A 305 3.19 -2.67 -29.19
N TRP A 306 2.29 -3.41 -28.58
CA TRP A 306 1.13 -2.86 -27.87
C TRP A 306 1.56 -1.93 -26.71
N LEU A 307 2.58 -2.32 -25.95
CA LEU A 307 3.14 -1.52 -24.87
C LEU A 307 3.85 -0.25 -25.37
N ALA A 308 4.58 -0.36 -26.48
CA ALA A 308 5.27 0.77 -27.09
C ALA A 308 4.29 1.85 -27.58
N GLN A 309 3.15 1.45 -28.16
CA GLN A 309 2.09 2.37 -28.59
C GLN A 309 1.47 3.18 -27.43
N ARG A 310 1.52 2.64 -26.20
CA ARG A 310 0.89 3.24 -25.00
C ARG A 310 1.86 3.95 -24.07
N ARG A 311 3.15 4.00 -24.45
CA ARG A 311 4.20 4.60 -23.62
C ARG A 311 3.92 6.05 -23.25
N GLY A 312 3.39 6.86 -24.15
CA GLY A 312 3.07 8.27 -23.93
C GLY A 312 1.72 8.55 -23.27
N ALA A 313 0.91 7.51 -23.00
CA ALA A 313 -0.47 7.70 -22.48
C ALA A 313 -0.55 8.30 -21.06
N TRP A 314 0.57 8.43 -20.38
CA TRP A 314 0.69 9.00 -19.02
C TRP A 314 0.97 10.51 -19.01
N GLU A 315 1.25 11.09 -20.18
CA GLU A 315 1.58 12.50 -20.35
C GLU A 315 0.31 13.36 -20.43
N ASP A 316 0.42 14.63 -20.04
CA ASP A 316 -0.71 15.55 -20.14
C ASP A 316 -1.13 15.81 -21.60
N SER A 317 -0.18 15.76 -22.53
CA SER A 317 -0.41 15.83 -23.98
C SER A 317 -1.36 14.74 -24.51
N ALA A 318 -1.31 13.53 -23.93
CA ALA A 318 -2.21 12.46 -24.30
C ALA A 318 -3.65 12.75 -23.86
N ARG A 319 -3.84 13.37 -22.69
CA ARG A 319 -5.16 13.80 -22.20
C ARG A 319 -5.75 14.92 -23.06
N GLU A 320 -4.92 15.89 -23.47
CA GLU A 320 -5.32 16.95 -24.39
C GLU A 320 -5.74 16.39 -25.75
N PHE A 321 -5.10 15.29 -26.19
CA PHE A 321 -5.47 14.57 -27.41
C PHE A 321 -6.75 13.74 -27.24
N GLY A 322 -7.29 13.59 -26.03
CA GLY A 322 -8.50 12.81 -25.73
C GLY A 322 -8.23 11.34 -25.38
N LEU A 323 -6.98 10.96 -25.07
CA LEU A 323 -6.65 9.61 -24.66
C LEU A 323 -6.81 9.45 -23.14
N GLU A 324 -7.46 8.36 -22.73
CA GLU A 324 -7.43 7.91 -21.33
C GLU A 324 -6.20 7.04 -21.07
N PRO A 325 -5.60 7.12 -19.87
CA PRO A 325 -4.53 6.19 -19.46
C PRO A 325 -5.01 4.75 -19.55
N PRO A 326 -4.15 3.81 -20.03
CA PRO A 326 -4.52 2.41 -20.10
C PRO A 326 -4.81 1.84 -18.71
N ARG A 327 -5.83 1.00 -18.62
CA ARG A 327 -6.33 0.44 -17.36
C ARG A 327 -5.54 -0.77 -16.91
N GLY A 328 -5.23 -1.68 -17.81
CA GLY A 328 -4.47 -2.87 -17.48
C GLY A 328 -4.50 -3.95 -18.53
N MET A 329 -3.73 -4.97 -18.30
CA MET A 329 -3.67 -6.18 -19.12
C MET A 329 -3.65 -7.44 -18.27
N ILE A 330 -4.17 -8.53 -18.82
CA ILE A 330 -4.00 -9.87 -18.29
C ILE A 330 -3.04 -10.63 -19.21
N ILE A 331 -1.99 -11.21 -18.64
CA ILE A 331 -1.05 -12.10 -19.34
C ILE A 331 -1.37 -13.53 -18.90
N LEU A 332 -2.03 -14.26 -19.75
CA LEU A 332 -2.38 -15.65 -19.51
C LEU A 332 -1.52 -16.56 -20.38
N GLY A 333 -1.34 -17.80 -20.00
CA GLY A 333 -0.61 -18.75 -20.83
C GLY A 333 0.16 -19.80 -20.05
N VAL A 334 1.02 -20.53 -20.78
CA VAL A 334 1.77 -21.67 -20.26
C VAL A 334 2.71 -21.26 -19.13
N GLN A 335 2.79 -22.08 -18.09
CA GLN A 335 3.66 -21.84 -16.95
C GLN A 335 5.15 -21.84 -17.39
N GLY A 336 5.96 -20.96 -16.78
CA GLY A 336 7.38 -20.87 -17.11
C GLY A 336 7.72 -20.10 -18.40
N CYS A 337 6.73 -19.53 -19.11
CA CYS A 337 6.94 -18.76 -20.35
C CYS A 337 7.13 -17.24 -20.14
N GLY A 338 7.51 -16.80 -18.94
CA GLY A 338 7.96 -15.42 -18.70
C GLY A 338 6.86 -14.41 -18.39
N LYS A 339 5.63 -14.82 -18.07
CA LYS A 339 4.50 -13.92 -17.74
C LYS A 339 4.84 -12.89 -16.66
N SER A 340 5.34 -13.34 -15.51
CA SER A 340 5.72 -12.46 -14.39
C SER A 340 6.91 -11.56 -14.74
N LEU A 341 7.80 -12.01 -15.62
CA LEU A 341 8.89 -11.20 -16.14
C LEU A 341 8.38 -10.07 -17.02
N CYS A 342 7.35 -10.32 -17.84
CA CYS A 342 6.68 -9.29 -18.64
C CYS A 342 6.04 -8.21 -17.78
N ALA A 343 5.31 -8.60 -16.73
CA ALA A 343 4.67 -7.64 -15.84
C ALA A 343 5.70 -6.66 -15.22
N ARG A 344 6.88 -7.18 -14.85
CA ARG A 344 8.01 -6.35 -14.37
C ARG A 344 8.60 -5.47 -15.44
N ALA A 345 8.75 -5.98 -16.65
CA ALA A 345 9.34 -5.27 -17.78
C ALA A 345 8.50 -4.06 -18.23
N VAL A 346 7.17 -4.12 -18.07
CA VAL A 346 6.26 -2.99 -18.36
C VAL A 346 6.63 -1.75 -17.55
N ALA A 347 6.83 -1.92 -16.26
CA ALA A 347 7.17 -0.80 -15.37
C ALA A 347 8.53 -0.18 -15.75
N GLY A 348 9.50 -1.02 -16.12
CA GLY A 348 10.81 -0.56 -16.60
C GLY A 348 10.71 0.18 -17.93
N GLU A 349 9.91 -0.30 -18.87
CA GLU A 349 9.71 0.33 -20.19
C GLU A 349 9.03 1.70 -20.07
N TRP A 350 8.02 1.81 -19.23
CA TRP A 350 7.29 3.06 -19.01
C TRP A 350 7.92 3.96 -17.96
N LYS A 351 8.99 3.50 -17.28
CA LYS A 351 9.67 4.19 -16.16
C LYS A 351 8.71 4.56 -15.04
N LEU A 352 7.77 3.67 -14.76
CA LEU A 352 6.80 3.81 -13.69
C LEU A 352 7.18 2.98 -12.46
N PRO A 353 6.80 3.39 -11.26
CA PRO A 353 6.92 2.58 -10.06
C PRO A 353 6.18 1.24 -10.22
N LEU A 354 6.80 0.15 -9.77
CA LEU A 354 6.19 -1.18 -9.75
C LEU A 354 5.84 -1.57 -8.32
N VAL A 355 4.57 -1.84 -8.09
CA VAL A 355 4.07 -2.32 -6.81
C VAL A 355 3.45 -3.69 -7.01
N LYS A 356 3.96 -4.69 -6.31
CA LYS A 356 3.41 -6.05 -6.33
C LYS A 356 2.36 -6.20 -5.24
N PHE A 357 1.21 -6.74 -5.60
CA PHE A 357 0.19 -7.15 -4.67
C PHE A 357 0.48 -8.56 -4.18
N ASP A 358 0.64 -8.72 -2.86
CA ASP A 358 0.82 -10.03 -2.25
C ASP A 358 -0.55 -10.69 -2.03
N THR A 359 -0.87 -11.62 -2.91
CA THR A 359 -2.14 -12.36 -2.88
C THR A 359 -2.26 -13.29 -1.67
N SER A 360 -1.14 -13.70 -1.05
CA SER A 360 -1.15 -14.57 0.13
C SER A 360 -1.66 -13.86 1.39
N ALA A 361 -1.43 -12.56 1.49
CA ALA A 361 -1.88 -11.75 2.61
C ALA A 361 -3.41 -11.50 2.64
N VAL A 362 -4.12 -11.90 1.58
CA VAL A 362 -5.57 -11.71 1.45
C VAL A 362 -6.35 -12.73 2.29
N TYR A 363 -5.82 -13.94 2.47
CA TYR A 363 -6.53 -15.06 3.12
C TYR A 363 -6.22 -15.21 4.61
N ASP A 364 -5.94 -14.12 5.34
CA ASP A 364 -5.75 -14.18 6.78
C ASP A 364 -7.10 -14.38 7.52
N LYS A 365 -7.05 -14.95 8.71
CA LYS A 365 -8.12 -15.63 9.47
C LYS A 365 -9.46 -14.90 9.72
N TYR A 366 -9.66 -13.65 9.30
CA TYR A 366 -10.87 -12.89 9.64
C TYR A 366 -11.59 -12.33 8.41
N ILE A 367 -12.79 -12.82 8.16
CA ILE A 367 -13.63 -12.60 6.96
C ILE A 367 -13.96 -11.10 6.69
N GLY A 368 -14.07 -10.26 7.71
CA GLY A 368 -14.42 -8.83 7.54
C GLY A 368 -13.24 -7.90 7.27
N GLU A 369 -12.04 -8.28 7.70
CA GLU A 369 -10.81 -7.49 7.52
C GLU A 369 -10.29 -7.52 6.09
N THR A 370 -10.51 -8.61 5.37
CA THR A 370 -9.98 -8.83 4.02
C THR A 370 -10.46 -7.77 3.02
N GLU A 371 -11.75 -7.41 3.06
CA GLU A 371 -12.32 -6.40 2.16
C GLU A 371 -11.75 -5.00 2.43
N LYS A 372 -11.63 -4.63 3.71
CA LYS A 372 -11.01 -3.34 4.11
C LYS A 372 -9.56 -3.26 3.70
N ARG A 373 -8.80 -4.35 3.87
CA ARG A 373 -7.39 -4.43 3.49
C ARG A 373 -7.20 -4.25 1.98
N ILE A 374 -8.03 -4.87 1.15
CA ILE A 374 -7.97 -4.71 -0.31
C ILE A 374 -8.31 -3.27 -0.72
N ARG A 375 -9.31 -2.64 -0.12
CA ARG A 375 -9.61 -1.22 -0.39
C ARG A 375 -8.41 -0.32 -0.04
N LYS A 376 -7.73 -0.60 1.07
CA LYS A 376 -6.50 0.12 1.45
C LYS A 376 -5.39 -0.08 0.42
N VAL A 377 -5.23 -1.28 -0.13
CA VAL A 377 -4.28 -1.55 -1.23
C VAL A 377 -4.57 -0.67 -2.44
N PHE A 378 -5.83 -0.57 -2.83
CA PHE A 378 -6.23 0.25 -3.98
C PHE A 378 -6.01 1.74 -3.71
N GLN A 379 -6.34 2.24 -2.53
CA GLN A 379 -6.07 3.62 -2.14
C GLN A 379 -4.57 3.95 -2.19
N VAL A 380 -3.72 3.05 -1.69
CA VAL A 380 -2.26 3.20 -1.76
C VAL A 380 -1.78 3.19 -3.21
N ALA A 381 -2.29 2.27 -4.04
CA ALA A 381 -1.94 2.22 -5.47
C ALA A 381 -2.36 3.51 -6.20
N GLU A 382 -3.54 4.05 -5.91
CA GLU A 382 -4.00 5.34 -6.44
C GLU A 382 -3.13 6.52 -5.97
N GLY A 383 -2.71 6.51 -4.72
CA GLY A 383 -1.78 7.50 -4.18
C GLY A 383 -0.39 7.45 -4.82
N LEU A 384 0.02 6.26 -5.29
CA LEU A 384 1.28 6.06 -6.01
C LEU A 384 1.20 6.43 -7.51
N ALA A 385 0.01 6.70 -8.03
CA ALA A 385 -0.20 6.93 -9.44
C ALA A 385 0.61 8.13 -10.01
N PRO A 386 1.17 8.03 -11.23
CA PRO A 386 1.07 6.89 -12.14
C PRO A 386 1.98 5.72 -11.72
N CYS A 387 1.44 4.50 -11.67
CA CYS A 387 2.19 3.31 -11.26
C CYS A 387 1.67 2.05 -11.97
N VAL A 388 2.47 0.97 -11.89
CA VAL A 388 2.08 -0.38 -12.33
C VAL A 388 1.78 -1.21 -11.07
N LEU A 389 0.54 -1.67 -10.94
CA LEU A 389 0.13 -2.64 -9.92
C LEU A 389 0.24 -4.05 -10.53
N TRP A 390 1.20 -4.83 -10.05
CA TRP A 390 1.40 -6.19 -10.49
C TRP A 390 0.67 -7.18 -9.58
N ILE A 391 -0.23 -7.95 -10.17
CA ILE A 391 -0.96 -9.02 -9.48
C ILE A 391 -0.51 -10.35 -10.11
N ASP A 392 0.28 -11.11 -9.35
CA ASP A 392 0.74 -12.42 -9.81
C ASP A 392 -0.29 -13.50 -9.45
N GLU A 393 -0.55 -14.40 -10.38
CA GLU A 393 -1.49 -15.50 -10.21
C GLU A 393 -2.89 -15.03 -9.77
N LEU A 394 -3.49 -14.15 -10.57
CA LEU A 394 -4.80 -13.52 -10.32
C LEU A 394 -5.88 -14.54 -9.96
N GLU A 395 -5.82 -15.74 -10.53
CA GLU A 395 -6.72 -16.85 -10.23
C GLU A 395 -6.72 -17.26 -8.76
N LYS A 396 -5.60 -17.09 -8.04
CA LYS A 396 -5.52 -17.41 -6.61
C LYS A 396 -6.34 -16.45 -5.76
N VAL A 397 -6.41 -15.17 -6.16
CA VAL A 397 -7.20 -14.15 -5.43
C VAL A 397 -8.70 -14.48 -5.49
N PHE A 398 -9.16 -15.10 -6.58
CA PHE A 398 -10.57 -15.32 -6.85
C PHE A 398 -10.98 -16.79 -6.95
N ALA A 399 -10.12 -17.73 -6.53
CA ALA A 399 -10.36 -19.18 -6.63
C ALA A 399 -11.66 -19.66 -5.96
N GLY A 400 -12.16 -18.96 -4.94
CA GLY A 400 -13.42 -19.26 -4.27
C GLY A 400 -14.67 -18.62 -4.90
N SER A 401 -14.53 -17.85 -5.98
CA SER A 401 -15.65 -17.09 -6.60
C SER A 401 -16.39 -17.89 -7.67
N ALA A 402 -15.95 -19.11 -8.00
CA ALA A 402 -16.62 -19.95 -9.00
C ALA A 402 -17.99 -20.44 -8.47
N PRO A 403 -19.05 -20.47 -9.33
CA PRO A 403 -20.41 -20.83 -8.92
C PRO A 403 -20.52 -22.24 -8.29
N ASP A 404 -19.60 -23.15 -8.61
CA ASP A 404 -19.59 -24.54 -8.16
C ASP A 404 -18.76 -24.78 -6.89
N SER A 405 -18.16 -23.75 -6.28
CA SER A 405 -17.36 -23.89 -5.06
C SER A 405 -18.27 -23.91 -3.82
N ALA A 406 -18.51 -25.09 -3.26
CA ALA A 406 -19.29 -25.31 -2.02
C ALA A 406 -18.50 -24.96 -0.73
N SER A 407 -17.44 -24.13 -0.81
CA SER A 407 -16.63 -23.77 0.34
C SER A 407 -17.19 -22.55 1.08
N ALA A 408 -17.02 -22.51 2.41
CA ALA A 408 -17.42 -21.38 3.26
C ALA A 408 -16.78 -20.05 2.82
N ASP A 409 -15.69 -20.08 2.05
CA ASP A 409 -14.95 -18.93 1.54
C ASP A 409 -15.55 -18.33 0.25
N ALA A 410 -16.54 -18.99 -0.39
CA ALA A 410 -17.14 -18.52 -1.64
C ALA A 410 -17.76 -17.10 -1.53
N GLY A 411 -18.35 -16.81 -0.38
CA GLY A 411 -18.93 -15.48 -0.11
C GLY A 411 -17.92 -14.36 0.07
N VAL A 412 -16.71 -14.66 0.53
CA VAL A 412 -15.60 -13.70 0.68
C VAL A 412 -15.01 -13.38 -0.68
N SER A 413 -14.66 -14.41 -1.44
CA SER A 413 -14.07 -14.28 -2.77
C SER A 413 -14.99 -13.52 -3.74
N SER A 414 -16.32 -13.73 -3.67
CA SER A 414 -17.30 -12.99 -4.49
C SER A 414 -17.34 -11.49 -4.13
N ARG A 415 -17.27 -11.13 -2.85
CA ARG A 415 -17.22 -9.73 -2.41
C ARG A 415 -15.91 -9.05 -2.79
N LEU A 416 -14.79 -9.77 -2.67
CA LEU A 416 -13.49 -9.29 -3.12
C LEU A 416 -13.48 -9.01 -4.62
N LEU A 417 -14.03 -9.94 -5.40
CA LEU A 417 -14.20 -9.76 -6.83
C LEU A 417 -15.04 -8.52 -7.15
N ALA A 418 -16.20 -8.35 -6.51
CA ALA A 418 -17.06 -7.20 -6.71
C ALA A 418 -16.33 -5.88 -6.38
N SER A 419 -15.61 -5.83 -5.27
CA SER A 419 -14.80 -4.67 -4.86
C SER A 419 -13.70 -4.33 -5.86
N PHE A 420 -12.97 -5.35 -6.35
CA PHE A 420 -11.95 -5.19 -7.37
C PHE A 420 -12.52 -4.69 -8.70
N LEU A 421 -13.65 -5.27 -9.14
CA LEU A 421 -14.29 -4.90 -10.40
C LEU A 421 -14.85 -3.47 -10.37
N SER A 422 -15.47 -3.07 -9.25
CA SER A 422 -15.93 -1.70 -9.04
C SER A 422 -14.73 -0.73 -9.09
N TRP A 423 -13.67 -1.05 -8.35
CA TRP A 423 -12.46 -0.22 -8.38
C TRP A 423 -11.85 -0.12 -9.78
N MET A 424 -11.73 -1.22 -10.53
CA MET A 424 -11.21 -1.21 -11.91
C MET A 424 -12.05 -0.32 -12.83
N GLN A 425 -13.36 -0.23 -12.60
CA GLN A 425 -14.28 0.55 -13.41
C GLN A 425 -14.30 2.04 -13.02
N ASP A 426 -14.30 2.33 -11.72
CA ASP A 426 -14.60 3.66 -11.17
C ASP A 426 -13.36 4.52 -10.94
N ARG A 427 -12.17 3.90 -10.87
CA ARG A 427 -10.91 4.62 -10.60
C ARG A 427 -10.62 5.67 -11.67
N LYS A 428 -10.23 6.85 -11.22
CA LYS A 428 -9.75 7.96 -12.04
C LYS A 428 -8.23 8.09 -12.06
N ALA A 429 -7.58 7.53 -11.05
CA ALA A 429 -6.12 7.56 -10.92
C ALA A 429 -5.46 6.68 -11.99
N PRO A 430 -4.36 7.13 -12.62
CA PRO A 430 -3.65 6.41 -13.67
C PRO A 430 -2.82 5.25 -13.09
N VAL A 431 -3.49 4.20 -12.62
CA VAL A 431 -2.88 2.95 -12.17
C VAL A 431 -3.03 1.91 -13.27
N PHE A 432 -1.94 1.32 -13.74
CA PHE A 432 -1.97 0.22 -14.70
C PHE A 432 -1.89 -1.12 -13.99
N VAL A 433 -2.88 -1.98 -14.20
CA VAL A 433 -2.89 -3.33 -13.60
C VAL A 433 -2.26 -4.33 -14.57
N ALA A 434 -1.11 -4.88 -14.21
CA ALA A 434 -0.48 -5.99 -14.91
C ALA A 434 -0.74 -7.30 -14.16
N ALA A 435 -1.74 -8.05 -14.60
CA ALA A 435 -2.11 -9.31 -13.96
C ALA A 435 -1.55 -10.51 -14.74
N THR A 436 -1.07 -11.55 -14.03
CA THR A 436 -0.71 -12.83 -14.63
C THR A 436 -1.73 -13.91 -14.25
N CYS A 437 -1.94 -14.87 -15.12
CA CYS A 437 -2.84 -16.01 -14.90
C CYS A 437 -2.27 -17.28 -15.51
N ASN A 438 -2.31 -18.39 -14.76
CA ASN A 438 -1.92 -19.71 -15.23
C ASN A 438 -3.13 -20.57 -15.59
N ASN A 439 -4.25 -20.39 -14.90
CA ASN A 439 -5.46 -21.16 -15.10
C ASN A 439 -6.66 -20.27 -15.37
N VAL A 440 -7.08 -20.20 -16.62
CA VAL A 440 -8.19 -19.36 -17.07
C VAL A 440 -9.57 -19.92 -16.73
N THR A 441 -9.68 -21.20 -16.43
CA THR A 441 -10.97 -21.86 -16.14
C THR A 441 -11.54 -21.42 -14.80
N VAL A 442 -10.68 -20.95 -13.89
CA VAL A 442 -11.04 -20.46 -12.56
C VAL A 442 -11.35 -18.95 -12.55
N LEU A 443 -10.97 -18.24 -13.62
CA LEU A 443 -11.21 -16.78 -13.70
C LEU A 443 -12.71 -16.49 -13.90
N PRO A 444 -13.30 -15.65 -13.04
CA PRO A 444 -14.67 -15.18 -13.23
C PRO A 444 -14.84 -14.50 -14.60
N PRO A 445 -15.93 -14.80 -15.36
CA PRO A 445 -16.17 -14.22 -16.69
C PRO A 445 -16.23 -12.68 -16.67
N GLU A 446 -16.59 -12.12 -15.53
CA GLU A 446 -16.68 -10.66 -15.32
C GLU A 446 -15.33 -9.97 -15.47
N LEU A 447 -14.22 -10.62 -15.10
CA LEU A 447 -12.86 -10.06 -15.24
C LEU A 447 -12.44 -9.90 -16.70
N ILE A 448 -12.92 -10.80 -17.57
CA ILE A 448 -12.54 -10.87 -18.99
C ILE A 448 -13.38 -9.90 -19.84
N ARG A 449 -14.45 -9.32 -19.27
CA ARG A 449 -15.34 -8.40 -19.97
C ARG A 449 -14.62 -7.11 -20.35
N LYS A 450 -14.78 -6.68 -21.62
CA LYS A 450 -14.21 -5.42 -22.13
C LYS A 450 -14.58 -4.22 -21.25
N GLY A 451 -13.64 -3.29 -21.07
CA GLY A 451 -13.81 -2.08 -20.27
C GLY A 451 -13.20 -2.14 -18.86
N ARG A 452 -12.69 -3.30 -18.43
CA ARG A 452 -11.96 -3.49 -17.18
C ARG A 452 -10.47 -3.64 -17.40
N PHE A 453 -10.09 -4.60 -18.23
CA PHE A 453 -8.76 -4.69 -18.82
C PHE A 453 -8.82 -4.27 -20.27
N ASP A 454 -7.79 -3.62 -20.75
CA ASP A 454 -7.69 -3.17 -22.13
C ASP A 454 -7.43 -4.32 -23.08
N GLU A 455 -6.61 -5.31 -22.62
CA GLU A 455 -6.25 -6.45 -23.46
C GLU A 455 -5.93 -7.70 -22.64
N LEU A 456 -6.19 -8.85 -23.25
CA LEU A 456 -5.79 -10.17 -22.76
C LEU A 456 -4.75 -10.74 -23.71
N PHE A 457 -3.54 -10.99 -23.20
CA PHE A 457 -2.46 -11.59 -23.97
C PHE A 457 -2.26 -13.05 -23.62
N PHE A 458 -2.17 -13.89 -24.66
CA PHE A 458 -1.82 -15.29 -24.51
C PHE A 458 -0.34 -15.53 -24.83
N VAL A 459 0.40 -16.05 -23.84
CA VAL A 459 1.81 -16.46 -23.96
C VAL A 459 1.88 -17.97 -24.08
N ASP A 460 2.20 -18.46 -25.27
CA ASP A 460 2.41 -19.88 -25.55
C ASP A 460 3.87 -20.31 -25.27
N LEU A 461 4.17 -21.55 -25.51
CA LEU A 461 5.55 -22.05 -25.58
C LEU A 461 6.33 -21.29 -26.66
N PRO A 462 7.60 -20.97 -26.40
CA PRO A 462 8.39 -20.18 -27.33
C PRO A 462 8.63 -20.91 -28.65
N ASN A 463 8.50 -20.20 -29.78
CA ASN A 463 8.87 -20.67 -31.10
C ASN A 463 10.40 -20.77 -31.24
N GLN A 464 10.91 -21.27 -32.40
CA GLN A 464 12.35 -21.49 -32.58
C GLN A 464 13.17 -20.20 -32.43
N ALA A 465 12.72 -19.09 -33.03
CA ALA A 465 13.36 -17.79 -32.95
C ALA A 465 13.40 -17.25 -31.50
N GLU A 466 12.31 -17.39 -30.79
CA GLU A 466 12.21 -17.00 -29.38
C GLU A 466 13.10 -17.86 -28.49
N ARG A 467 13.15 -19.18 -28.69
CA ARG A 467 14.07 -20.06 -27.94
C ARG A 467 15.52 -19.64 -28.15
N LYS A 468 15.92 -19.30 -29.39
CA LYS A 468 17.24 -18.77 -29.68
C LYS A 468 17.55 -17.49 -28.91
N GLN A 469 16.59 -16.56 -28.87
CA GLN A 469 16.73 -15.32 -28.09
C GLN A 469 16.82 -15.63 -26.58
N ILE A 470 16.00 -16.55 -26.06
CA ILE A 470 16.02 -16.94 -24.64
C ILE A 470 17.37 -17.54 -24.27
N PHE A 471 17.94 -18.47 -25.08
CA PHE A 471 19.28 -19.00 -24.85
C PHE A 471 20.34 -17.90 -24.85
N SER A 472 20.30 -16.98 -25.82
CA SER A 472 21.20 -15.84 -25.88
C SER A 472 21.16 -15.00 -24.62
N ILE A 473 19.95 -14.64 -24.15
CA ILE A 473 19.74 -13.86 -22.92
C ILE A 473 20.26 -14.62 -21.69
N GLN A 474 19.96 -15.91 -21.57
CA GLN A 474 20.37 -16.71 -20.41
C GLN A 474 21.88 -16.97 -20.34
N LEU A 475 22.54 -17.14 -21.47
CA LEU A 475 23.99 -17.25 -21.56
C LEU A 475 24.66 -15.90 -21.19
N ALA A 476 24.18 -14.79 -21.77
CA ALA A 476 24.71 -13.45 -21.50
C ALA A 476 24.55 -13.08 -20.00
N LYS A 477 23.42 -13.39 -19.39
CA LYS A 477 23.18 -13.18 -17.96
C LYS A 477 24.20 -13.90 -17.06
N ARG A 478 24.74 -15.04 -17.54
CA ARG A 478 25.78 -15.83 -16.86
C ARG A 478 27.20 -15.55 -17.36
N LYS A 479 27.37 -14.38 -17.97
CA LYS A 479 28.68 -13.92 -18.49
C LYS A 479 29.30 -14.90 -19.49
N ARG A 480 28.49 -15.57 -20.31
CA ARG A 480 28.93 -16.41 -21.43
C ARG A 480 28.56 -15.69 -22.72
N ASN A 481 29.51 -15.66 -23.67
CA ASN A 481 29.24 -15.04 -24.96
C ASN A 481 28.36 -15.97 -25.82
N PRO A 482 27.15 -15.54 -26.23
CA PRO A 482 26.25 -16.37 -27.02
C PRO A 482 26.82 -16.80 -28.38
N ALA A 483 27.75 -16.02 -28.93
CA ALA A 483 28.40 -16.34 -30.21
C ALA A 483 29.28 -17.60 -30.16
N ASP A 484 29.69 -18.06 -28.98
CA ASP A 484 30.51 -19.26 -28.81
C ASP A 484 29.69 -20.56 -28.90
N PHE A 485 28.36 -20.46 -29.07
CA PHE A 485 27.45 -21.58 -29.08
C PHE A 485 26.63 -21.65 -30.37
N ASP A 486 26.35 -22.87 -30.82
CA ASP A 486 25.41 -23.11 -31.92
C ASP A 486 23.96 -22.99 -31.40
N LEU A 487 23.48 -21.74 -31.35
CA LEU A 487 22.14 -21.43 -30.84
C LEU A 487 21.03 -22.02 -31.72
N GLU A 488 21.24 -22.22 -33.02
CA GLU A 488 20.26 -22.84 -33.91
C GLU A 488 20.02 -24.30 -33.51
N LYS A 489 21.11 -25.04 -33.32
CA LYS A 489 21.06 -26.45 -32.94
C LYS A 489 20.43 -26.65 -31.57
N VAL A 490 20.81 -25.81 -30.59
CA VAL A 490 20.25 -25.88 -29.21
C VAL A 490 18.78 -25.47 -29.21
N ALA A 491 18.39 -24.42 -29.94
CA ALA A 491 16.99 -23.99 -30.04
C ALA A 491 16.10 -25.04 -30.74
N ALA A 492 16.63 -25.74 -31.75
CA ALA A 492 15.91 -26.85 -32.40
C ALA A 492 15.69 -28.01 -31.43
N ALA A 493 16.74 -28.40 -30.68
CA ALA A 493 16.66 -29.48 -29.68
C ALA A 493 15.69 -29.14 -28.52
N ALA A 494 15.51 -27.87 -28.17
CA ALA A 494 14.63 -27.40 -27.13
C ALA A 494 13.15 -27.21 -27.57
N LYS A 495 12.73 -27.89 -28.67
CA LYS A 495 11.32 -27.83 -29.11
C LYS A 495 10.39 -28.31 -28.01
N GLY A 496 9.37 -27.48 -27.66
CA GLY A 496 8.40 -27.80 -26.62
C GLY A 496 8.82 -27.42 -25.20
N TYR A 497 10.01 -26.84 -25.02
CA TYR A 497 10.49 -26.34 -23.74
C TYR A 497 9.95 -24.93 -23.46
N SER A 498 9.59 -24.67 -22.21
CA SER A 498 9.30 -23.34 -21.70
C SER A 498 10.59 -22.52 -21.47
N GLY A 499 10.46 -21.21 -21.30
CA GLY A 499 11.59 -20.34 -20.98
C GLY A 499 12.30 -20.71 -19.66
N ALA A 500 11.54 -21.18 -18.66
CA ALA A 500 12.09 -21.63 -17.38
C ALA A 500 12.90 -22.94 -17.53
N GLU A 501 12.44 -23.86 -18.36
CA GLU A 501 13.16 -25.11 -18.64
C GLU A 501 14.43 -24.86 -19.43
N ILE A 502 14.43 -23.90 -20.36
CA ILE A 502 15.64 -23.45 -21.06
C ILE A 502 16.64 -22.85 -20.06
N ASP A 503 16.18 -22.03 -19.12
CA ASP A 503 17.01 -21.47 -18.05
C ASP A 503 17.63 -22.57 -17.19
N ALA A 504 16.82 -23.56 -16.78
CA ALA A 504 17.27 -24.73 -16.04
C ALA A 504 18.29 -25.58 -16.82
N ALA A 505 18.09 -25.79 -18.12
CA ALA A 505 19.04 -26.53 -18.97
C ALA A 505 20.38 -25.79 -19.08
N VAL A 506 20.39 -24.46 -19.24
CA VAL A 506 21.62 -23.68 -19.24
C VAL A 506 22.34 -23.80 -17.89
N GLN A 507 21.61 -23.76 -16.80
CA GLN A 507 22.17 -23.93 -15.45
C GLN A 507 22.71 -25.36 -15.23
N GLY A 508 21.98 -26.38 -15.68
CA GLY A 508 22.39 -27.78 -15.61
C GLY A 508 23.69 -28.03 -16.40
N GLY A 509 23.77 -27.49 -17.63
CA GLY A 509 24.98 -27.54 -18.42
C GLY A 509 26.19 -26.85 -17.76
N LEU A 510 25.97 -25.74 -17.06
CA LEU A 510 27.02 -25.06 -16.29
C LEU A 510 27.49 -25.89 -15.09
N TYR A 511 26.58 -26.54 -14.36
CA TYR A 511 26.98 -27.43 -13.25
C TYR A 511 27.78 -28.62 -13.74
N ALA A 512 27.39 -29.25 -14.85
CA ALA A 512 28.12 -30.37 -15.46
C ALA A 512 29.53 -29.92 -15.89
N ALA A 513 29.61 -28.82 -16.62
CA ALA A 513 30.90 -28.28 -17.08
C ALA A 513 31.83 -27.91 -15.92
N TYR A 514 31.28 -27.30 -14.86
CA TYR A 514 32.04 -26.92 -13.67
C TYR A 514 32.56 -28.14 -12.89
N SER A 515 31.72 -29.18 -12.72
CA SER A 515 32.10 -30.40 -12.01
C SER A 515 33.24 -31.14 -12.74
N GLU A 516 33.23 -31.11 -14.08
CA GLU A 516 34.28 -31.69 -14.93
C GLU A 516 35.50 -30.77 -15.15
N LYS A 517 35.46 -29.54 -14.58
CA LYS A 517 36.49 -28.49 -14.83
C LYS A 517 36.71 -28.18 -16.30
N LYS A 518 35.65 -28.25 -17.11
CA LYS A 518 35.66 -27.95 -18.54
C LYS A 518 34.87 -26.68 -18.85
N PRO A 519 35.15 -25.99 -19.96
CA PRO A 519 34.29 -24.90 -20.41
C PRO A 519 32.91 -25.41 -20.81
N LEU A 520 31.89 -24.57 -20.65
CA LEU A 520 30.55 -24.85 -21.17
C LEU A 520 30.61 -24.90 -22.70
N THR A 521 30.03 -25.93 -23.29
CA THR A 521 29.99 -26.15 -24.75
C THR A 521 28.55 -26.30 -25.23
N THR A 522 28.33 -26.21 -26.54
CA THR A 522 27.02 -26.53 -27.17
C THR A 522 26.59 -27.95 -26.82
N GLN A 523 27.52 -28.93 -26.77
CA GLN A 523 27.19 -30.31 -26.41
C GLN A 523 26.68 -30.41 -24.96
N SER A 524 27.31 -29.72 -24.02
CA SER A 524 26.86 -29.72 -22.61
C SER A 524 25.41 -29.20 -22.46
N LEU A 525 25.00 -28.25 -23.30
CA LEU A 525 23.61 -27.76 -23.32
C LEU A 525 22.66 -28.79 -23.92
N LEU A 526 23.05 -29.47 -24.98
CA LEU A 526 22.27 -30.55 -25.61
C LEU A 526 22.06 -31.73 -24.66
N ASP A 527 23.10 -32.12 -23.92
CA ASP A 527 23.05 -33.20 -22.94
C ASP A 527 22.13 -32.84 -21.77
N ALA A 528 22.16 -31.59 -21.29
CA ALA A 528 21.28 -31.10 -20.27
C ALA A 528 19.80 -31.08 -20.72
N LEU A 529 19.55 -30.70 -21.98
CA LEU A 529 18.20 -30.77 -22.56
C LEU A 529 17.72 -32.23 -22.66
N ALA A 530 18.54 -33.15 -23.13
CA ALA A 530 18.17 -34.56 -23.28
C ALA A 530 17.79 -35.24 -21.95
N GLN A 531 18.25 -34.73 -20.81
CA GLN A 531 17.95 -35.23 -19.47
C GLN A 531 16.62 -34.70 -18.90
N THR A 532 15.99 -33.72 -19.55
CA THR A 532 14.77 -33.07 -19.06
C THR A 532 13.59 -33.43 -19.96
N VAL A 533 12.47 -33.86 -19.36
CA VAL A 533 11.21 -34.05 -20.10
C VAL A 533 10.48 -32.71 -20.18
N PRO A 534 10.16 -32.20 -21.39
CA PRO A 534 9.56 -30.88 -21.52
C PRO A 534 8.11 -30.84 -21.02
N LEU A 535 7.71 -29.69 -20.52
CA LEU A 535 6.37 -29.41 -20.00
C LEU A 535 5.28 -29.68 -21.05
N SER A 536 5.59 -29.45 -22.32
CA SER A 536 4.69 -29.75 -23.44
C SER A 536 4.31 -31.22 -23.54
N THR A 537 5.11 -32.13 -22.98
CA THR A 537 4.82 -33.56 -22.93
C THR A 537 4.09 -33.92 -21.65
N THR A 538 4.54 -33.40 -20.50
CA THR A 538 3.98 -33.75 -19.18
C THR A 538 2.61 -33.15 -18.93
N ARG A 539 2.27 -32.00 -19.57
CA ARG A 539 0.99 -31.30 -19.45
C ARG A 539 0.34 -30.98 -20.81
N ALA A 540 0.45 -31.90 -21.75
CA ALA A 540 -0.01 -31.69 -23.12
C ALA A 540 -1.50 -31.33 -23.19
N GLU A 541 -2.37 -32.01 -22.45
CA GLU A 541 -3.82 -31.79 -22.44
C GLU A 541 -4.19 -30.40 -21.87
N GLU A 542 -3.56 -30.01 -20.76
CA GLU A 542 -3.79 -28.69 -20.15
C GLU A 542 -3.41 -27.56 -21.11
N ILE A 543 -2.26 -27.70 -21.77
CA ILE A 543 -1.76 -26.70 -22.74
C ILE A 543 -2.70 -26.63 -23.95
N GLN A 544 -3.20 -27.77 -24.44
CA GLN A 544 -4.13 -27.79 -25.56
C GLN A 544 -5.45 -27.11 -25.20
N THR A 545 -6.03 -27.42 -24.05
CA THR A 545 -7.25 -26.77 -23.54
C THR A 545 -7.07 -25.25 -23.44
N LEU A 546 -5.91 -24.81 -22.91
CA LEU A 546 -5.58 -23.41 -22.77
C LEU A 546 -5.47 -22.69 -24.13
N ARG A 547 -4.84 -23.34 -25.12
CA ARG A 547 -4.73 -22.83 -26.48
C ARG A 547 -6.09 -22.66 -27.17
N GLU A 548 -6.97 -23.66 -27.02
CA GLU A 548 -8.33 -23.61 -27.59
C GLU A 548 -9.14 -22.47 -26.98
N TRP A 549 -9.07 -22.31 -25.67
CA TRP A 549 -9.72 -21.20 -24.99
C TRP A 549 -9.19 -19.84 -25.45
N ALA A 550 -7.85 -19.71 -25.51
CA ALA A 550 -7.18 -18.47 -25.86
C ALA A 550 -7.38 -18.06 -27.32
N ARG A 551 -7.53 -19.02 -28.25
CA ARG A 551 -7.71 -18.77 -29.68
C ARG A 551 -8.90 -17.85 -29.98
N ILE A 552 -9.94 -17.88 -29.16
CA ILE A 552 -11.18 -17.13 -29.36
C ILE A 552 -11.20 -15.83 -28.53
N ARG A 553 -10.45 -15.78 -27.43
CA ARG A 553 -10.64 -14.76 -26.37
C ARG A 553 -9.43 -13.86 -26.11
N ALA A 554 -8.24 -14.27 -26.55
CA ALA A 554 -7.01 -13.57 -26.23
C ALA A 554 -6.17 -13.25 -27.46
N VAL A 555 -5.43 -12.16 -27.41
CA VAL A 555 -4.46 -11.78 -28.44
C VAL A 555 -3.18 -12.57 -28.23
N PRO A 556 -2.62 -13.26 -29.24
CA PRO A 556 -1.36 -13.92 -29.09
C PRO A 556 -0.25 -12.89 -28.80
N ALA A 557 0.54 -13.13 -27.75
CA ALA A 557 1.63 -12.24 -27.37
C ALA A 557 2.77 -12.21 -28.41
N THR A 558 2.91 -13.30 -29.16
CA THR A 558 3.86 -13.47 -30.26
C THR A 558 3.11 -13.57 -31.59
N ALA A 559 3.68 -13.05 -32.66
CA ALA A 559 3.17 -13.28 -34.01
C ALA A 559 3.18 -14.77 -34.34
N ARG A 560 2.14 -15.29 -34.99
CA ARG A 560 2.09 -16.69 -35.45
C ARG A 560 3.12 -16.90 -36.55
N ASP A 561 3.72 -18.09 -36.58
CA ASP A 561 4.71 -18.46 -37.61
C ASP A 561 4.17 -18.37 -39.06
N ASP A 562 2.85 -18.32 -39.24
CA ASP A 562 2.15 -18.22 -40.53
C ASP A 562 1.95 -16.79 -41.03
N GLY A 563 2.44 -15.78 -40.30
CA GLY A 563 2.31 -14.37 -40.66
C GLY A 563 0.88 -13.83 -40.60
N SER A 564 -0.08 -14.61 -40.14
CA SER A 564 -1.47 -14.16 -40.00
C SER A 564 -1.63 -13.33 -38.72
N VAL A 565 -1.71 -12.02 -38.88
CA VAL A 565 -2.31 -11.13 -37.88
C VAL A 565 -3.80 -11.33 -37.97
N THR A 566 -4.37 -12.10 -37.09
CA THR A 566 -5.84 -12.26 -37.03
C THR A 566 -6.45 -11.10 -36.27
N PRO A 567 -7.60 -10.60 -36.73
CA PRO A 567 -8.34 -9.47 -36.16
C PRO A 567 -8.81 -9.73 -34.74
#